data_dfc380177265a03fbc03ce1b1c56fbfe
#
_entry.id   dfc380177265a03fbc03ce1b1c56fbfe
#
_cell.length_a   1.000
_cell.length_b   1.000
_cell.length_c   1.000
_cell.angle_alpha   90.00
_cell.angle_beta   90.00
_cell.angle_gamma   90.00
#
_symmetry.space_group_name_H-M   'P 1'
#
loop_
_entity.id
_entity.type
_entity.pdbx_description
1 polymer ?
#
loop_
_entity_poly.entity_id
_entity_poly.type
_entity_poly.pdbx_seq_one_letter_code
_entity_poly.pdbx_strand_id
1 'polypeptide(L)'
;MIRALGFQENFYLVICADIECMVLANSFEEAAANGLKKILNKLGLKTNLSFLISVDLINNHEIETSIFHTSSILNDLGYFKLAKDLESLSDFFLDKGENSH
;
A
#
# COMPACT_ATOMS: atom_id res chain seq x y z
N MET A 1 -25.19 7.27 18.93
CA MET A 1 -23.77 7.08 19.04
C MET A 1 -23.00 8.29 18.54
N ILE A 2 -22.03 8.66 19.27
CA ILE A 2 -21.26 9.84 18.90
C ILE A 2 -20.06 9.42 18.09
N ARG A 3 -20.01 9.89 16.88
CA ARG A 3 -18.80 9.79 16.11
C ARG A 3 -17.79 10.75 16.66
N ALA A 4 -16.59 10.32 16.80
CA ALA A 4 -15.55 11.21 17.26
C ALA A 4 -15.47 12.39 16.33
N LEU A 5 -15.47 13.55 16.92
CA LEU A 5 -15.39 14.79 16.15
C LEU A 5 -14.03 14.85 15.46
N GLY A 6 -14.06 15.18 14.21
CA GLY A 6 -12.84 15.29 13.43
C GLY A 6 -12.39 14.03 12.79
N PHE A 7 -13.04 12.90 13.07
CA PHE A 7 -12.71 11.65 12.39
C PHE A 7 -13.75 11.38 11.33
N GLN A 8 -13.29 11.30 10.12
CA GLN A 8 -14.14 10.90 9.01
C GLN A 8 -13.50 9.70 8.37
N GLU A 9 -14.07 8.54 8.66
CA GLU A 9 -13.64 7.35 8.00
C GLU A 9 -14.23 7.32 6.60
N ASN A 10 -13.39 7.10 5.65
CA ASN A 10 -13.78 6.99 4.25
C ASN A 10 -13.36 5.64 3.72
N PHE A 11 -13.99 5.25 2.63
CA PHE A 11 -13.60 4.04 1.94
C PHE A 11 -12.42 4.34 1.03
N TYR A 12 -11.43 3.46 1.11
CA TYR A 12 -10.26 3.54 0.24
C TYR A 12 -10.09 2.21 -0.45
N LEU A 13 -9.71 2.28 -1.72
CA LEU A 13 -9.35 1.09 -2.47
C LEU A 13 -7.83 1.01 -2.50
N VAL A 14 -7.28 -0.08 -1.97
CA VAL A 14 -5.84 -0.27 -1.89
C VAL A 14 -5.44 -1.34 -2.88
N ILE A 15 -4.51 -1.00 -3.77
CA ILE A 15 -4.09 -1.89 -4.84
C ILE A 15 -2.59 -2.09 -4.75
N CYS A 16 -2.18 -3.34 -4.64
CA CYS A 16 -0.77 -3.69 -4.66
C CYS A 16 -0.60 -4.94 -5.52
N ALA A 17 0.21 -4.84 -6.55
CA ALA A 17 0.32 -5.86 -7.58
C ALA A 17 -1.07 -6.09 -8.18
N ASP A 18 -1.52 -7.32 -8.27
CA ASP A 18 -2.83 -7.64 -8.84
C ASP A 18 -3.94 -7.75 -7.80
N ILE A 19 -3.65 -7.35 -6.58
CA ILE A 19 -4.60 -7.53 -5.48
C ILE A 19 -5.18 -6.21 -5.06
N GLU A 20 -6.48 -6.17 -4.94
CA GLU A 20 -7.22 -5.00 -4.48
C GLU A 20 -7.93 -5.34 -3.18
N CYS A 21 -8.03 -4.37 -2.30
CA CYS A 21 -8.90 -4.52 -1.15
C CYS A 21 -9.47 -3.16 -0.76
N MET A 22 -10.66 -3.21 -0.17
CA MET A 22 -11.34 -2.02 0.28
C MET A 22 -11.17 -1.90 1.79
N VAL A 23 -10.82 -0.71 2.27
CA VAL A 23 -10.66 -0.49 3.70
C VAL A 23 -11.32 0.82 4.10
N LEU A 24 -11.69 0.89 5.36
CA LEU A 24 -12.13 2.14 5.98
C LEU A 24 -10.93 2.71 6.74
N ALA A 25 -10.67 3.99 6.53
CA ALA A 25 -9.54 4.64 7.18
C ALA A 25 -9.76 6.14 7.26
N ASN A 26 -8.94 6.80 8.05
CA ASN A 26 -9.01 8.24 8.23
C ASN A 26 -8.02 8.99 7.35
N SER A 27 -7.10 8.29 6.74
CA SER A 27 -6.08 8.91 5.88
C SER A 27 -5.60 7.91 4.86
N PHE A 28 -4.94 8.42 3.83
CA PHE A 28 -4.32 7.56 2.82
C PHE A 28 -3.27 6.62 3.43
N GLU A 29 -2.48 7.14 4.36
CA GLU A 29 -1.43 6.35 5.00
C GLU A 29 -2.02 5.21 5.83
N GLU A 30 -3.06 5.51 6.60
CA GLU A 30 -3.74 4.47 7.36
C GLU A 30 -4.37 3.43 6.45
N ALA A 31 -4.97 3.89 5.35
CA ALA A 31 -5.56 2.98 4.37
C ALA A 31 -4.50 2.07 3.76
N ALA A 32 -3.35 2.63 3.42
CA ALA A 32 -2.24 1.84 2.87
C ALA A 32 -1.80 0.76 3.83
N ALA A 33 -1.65 1.11 5.11
CA ALA A 33 -1.24 0.15 6.13
C ALA A 33 -2.28 -0.94 6.31
N ASN A 34 -3.53 -0.56 6.47
CA ASN A 34 -4.61 -1.53 6.68
C ASN A 34 -4.81 -2.41 5.46
N GLY A 35 -4.75 -1.83 4.28
CA GLY A 35 -4.89 -2.58 3.04
C GLY A 35 -3.75 -3.56 2.84
N LEU A 36 -2.53 -3.13 3.11
CA LEU A 36 -1.38 -3.99 2.95
C LEU A 36 -1.42 -5.17 3.92
N LYS A 37 -1.89 -4.94 5.16
CA LYS A 37 -2.08 -6.04 6.10
C LYS A 37 -3.05 -7.08 5.55
N LYS A 38 -4.15 -6.64 4.97
CA LYS A 38 -5.12 -7.56 4.38
C LYS A 38 -4.52 -8.33 3.21
N ILE A 39 -3.77 -7.65 2.38
CA ILE A 39 -3.12 -8.28 1.23
C ILE A 39 -2.11 -9.32 1.69
N LEU A 40 -1.32 -8.99 2.70
CA LEU A 40 -0.34 -9.94 3.25
C LEU A 40 -1.02 -11.15 3.85
N ASN A 41 -2.16 -10.97 4.50
CA ASN A 41 -2.91 -12.08 5.04
C ASN A 41 -3.37 -13.03 3.94
N LYS A 42 -3.75 -12.48 2.79
CA LYS A 42 -4.15 -13.30 1.66
C LYS A 42 -2.97 -14.03 1.02
N LEU A 43 -1.84 -13.35 0.89
CA LEU A 43 -0.66 -13.91 0.23
C LEU A 43 0.22 -14.72 1.15
N GLY A 44 0.02 -14.60 2.47
CA GLY A 44 0.83 -15.32 3.43
C GLY A 44 2.28 -14.89 3.46
N LEU A 45 2.55 -13.61 3.38
CA LEU A 45 3.91 -13.05 3.41
C LEU A 45 4.80 -13.52 2.26
N LYS A 46 4.24 -14.16 1.27
CA LYS A 46 5.00 -14.51 0.09
C LYS A 46 4.96 -13.35 -0.88
N THR A 47 6.04 -13.23 -1.56
CA THR A 47 6.41 -11.99 -2.17
C THR A 47 6.05 -11.85 -3.62
N ASN A 48 4.85 -11.47 -3.91
CA ASN A 48 4.56 -10.89 -5.21
C ASN A 48 4.03 -9.49 -5.04
N LEU A 49 4.61 -8.78 -4.08
CA LEU A 49 4.20 -7.40 -3.85
C LEU A 49 4.84 -6.49 -4.89
N SER A 50 4.07 -5.54 -5.34
CA SER A 50 4.62 -4.49 -6.18
C SER A 50 5.42 -3.52 -5.29
N PHE A 51 6.42 -2.88 -5.87
CA PHE A 51 7.19 -1.87 -5.16
C PHE A 51 6.32 -0.68 -4.77
N LEU A 52 5.29 -0.41 -5.55
CA LEU A 52 4.38 0.69 -5.26
C LEU A 52 3.01 0.17 -4.88
N ILE A 53 2.37 0.89 -3.97
CA ILE A 53 1.00 0.61 -3.57
C ILE A 53 0.17 1.84 -3.87
N SER A 54 -0.96 1.63 -4.49
CA SER A 54 -1.87 2.71 -4.86
C SER A 54 -3.05 2.72 -3.90
N VAL A 55 -3.42 3.90 -3.44
CA VAL A 55 -4.55 4.06 -2.53
C VAL A 55 -5.50 5.09 -3.13
N ASP A 56 -6.70 4.67 -3.45
CA ASP A 56 -7.72 5.54 -4.02
C ASP A 56 -8.76 5.88 -2.97
N LEU A 57 -8.96 7.15 -2.73
CA LEU A 57 -10.05 7.61 -1.88
C LEU A 57 -11.33 7.59 -2.71
N ILE A 58 -12.27 6.77 -2.30
CA ILE A 58 -13.54 6.65 -2.98
C ILE A 58 -14.50 7.65 -2.36
N ASN A 59 -14.95 8.56 -3.19
CA ASN A 59 -15.83 9.59 -2.72
C ASN A 59 -16.93 9.76 -3.79
N ASN A 60 -17.95 10.51 -3.48
CA ASN A 60 -19.14 10.59 -4.34
C ASN A 60 -18.87 11.24 -5.69
N HIS A 61 -17.89 12.10 -5.75
CA HIS A 61 -17.72 12.93 -6.95
C HIS A 61 -16.45 12.65 -7.71
N GLU A 62 -15.39 12.29 -7.03
CA GLU A 62 -14.12 12.06 -7.70
C GLU A 62 -13.27 11.11 -6.89
N ILE A 63 -12.27 10.58 -7.53
CA ILE A 63 -11.33 9.67 -6.91
C ILE A 63 -10.00 10.38 -6.77
N GLU A 64 -9.49 10.46 -5.56
CA GLU A 64 -8.16 10.96 -5.29
C GLU A 64 -7.24 9.77 -5.05
N THR A 65 -6.08 9.81 -5.65
CA THR A 65 -5.13 8.70 -5.57
C THR A 65 -3.83 9.17 -4.95
N SER A 66 -3.33 8.38 -4.03
CA SER A 66 -1.98 8.54 -3.49
C SER A 66 -1.20 7.26 -3.72
N ILE A 67 0.09 7.42 -3.96
CA ILE A 67 0.96 6.28 -4.22
C ILE A 67 2.08 6.29 -3.19
N PHE A 68 2.33 5.13 -2.62
CA PHE A 68 3.35 4.96 -1.59
C PHE A 68 4.33 3.89 -2.03
N HIS A 69 5.54 3.98 -1.50
CA HIS A 69 6.49 2.88 -1.62
C HIS A 69 6.05 1.79 -0.64
N THR A 70 5.84 0.61 -1.18
CA THR A 70 5.37 -0.51 -0.36
C THR A 70 6.34 -0.81 0.78
N SER A 71 7.64 -0.69 0.51
CA SER A 71 8.65 -0.94 1.54
C SER A 71 8.52 0.02 2.72
N SER A 72 8.15 1.26 2.46
CA SER A 72 7.95 2.24 3.52
C SER A 72 6.80 1.83 4.44
N ILE A 73 5.70 1.39 3.85
CA ILE A 73 4.56 0.93 4.64
C ILE A 73 4.90 -0.34 5.41
N LEU A 74 5.65 -1.25 4.79
CA LEU A 74 6.07 -2.47 5.46
C LEU A 74 6.96 -2.17 6.66
N ASN A 75 7.86 -1.19 6.54
CA ASN A 75 8.69 -0.76 7.66
C ASN A 75 7.84 -0.24 8.81
N ASP A 76 6.86 0.59 8.49
CA ASP A 76 5.95 1.15 9.50
C ASP A 76 5.16 0.06 10.21
N LEU A 77 4.86 -1.03 9.52
CA LEU A 77 4.13 -2.16 10.08
C LEU A 77 5.03 -3.16 10.82
N GLY A 78 6.34 -2.98 10.74
CA GLY A 78 7.28 -3.86 11.40
C GLY A 78 7.81 -5.02 10.57
N TYR A 79 7.50 -5.05 9.29
CA TYR A 79 7.97 -6.12 8.40
C TYR A 79 9.28 -5.71 7.73
N PHE A 80 10.32 -5.54 8.55
CA PHE A 80 11.58 -4.96 8.09
C PHE A 80 12.29 -5.81 7.05
N LYS A 81 12.28 -7.10 7.24
CA LYS A 81 12.96 -7.99 6.30
C LYS A 81 12.27 -7.98 4.93
N LEU A 82 10.96 -8.03 4.95
CA LEU A 82 10.19 -8.02 3.72
C LEU A 82 10.37 -6.69 2.97
N ALA A 83 10.40 -5.61 3.72
CA ALA A 83 10.64 -4.28 3.14
C ALA A 83 12.01 -4.21 2.48
N LYS A 84 13.02 -4.73 3.15
CA LYS A 84 14.37 -4.74 2.63
C LYS A 84 14.50 -5.61 1.39
N ASP A 85 13.87 -6.77 1.41
CA ASP A 85 13.88 -7.66 0.25
C ASP A 85 13.24 -7.00 -0.96
N LEU A 86 12.16 -6.30 -0.74
CA LEU A 86 11.44 -5.61 -1.80
C LEU A 86 12.28 -4.47 -2.40
N GLU A 87 12.96 -3.72 -1.54
CA GLU A 87 13.84 -2.64 -2.00
C GLU A 87 14.98 -3.19 -2.83
N SER A 88 15.54 -4.31 -2.43
CA SER A 88 16.64 -4.95 -3.17
C SER A 88 16.18 -5.37 -4.56
N LEU A 89 14.98 -5.91 -4.67
CA LEU A 89 14.43 -6.28 -5.96
C LEU A 89 14.19 -5.06 -6.84
N SER A 90 13.68 -4.00 -6.25
CA SER A 90 13.45 -2.76 -6.99
C SER A 90 14.74 -2.20 -7.54
N ASP A 91 15.78 -2.14 -6.71
CA ASP A 91 17.08 -1.65 -7.14
C ASP A 91 17.65 -2.49 -8.28
N PHE A 92 17.49 -3.81 -8.17
CA PHE A 92 17.95 -4.72 -9.21
C PHE A 92 17.27 -4.42 -10.56
N PHE A 93 15.98 -4.21 -10.54
CA PHE A 93 15.25 -3.90 -11.76
C PHE A 93 15.60 -2.54 -12.33
N LEU A 94 15.84 -1.57 -11.47
CA LEU A 94 16.24 -0.24 -11.91
C LEU A 94 17.62 -0.27 -12.58
N ASP A 95 18.56 -0.99 -11.97
CA ASP A 95 19.90 -1.14 -12.56
C ASP A 95 19.83 -1.81 -13.92
N LYS A 96 19.01 -2.84 -14.05
CA LYS A 96 18.82 -3.50 -15.33
C LYS A 96 18.23 -2.56 -16.36
N GLY A 97 17.30 -1.73 -15.95
CA GLY A 97 16.71 -0.74 -16.83
C GLY A 97 17.74 0.24 -17.35
N GLU A 98 18.62 0.70 -16.49
CA GLU A 98 19.67 1.62 -16.87
C GLU A 98 20.68 1.00 -17.82
N ASN A 99 20.95 -0.27 -17.63
CA ASN A 99 21.92 -0.98 -18.44
C ASN A 99 21.38 -1.46 -19.77
N SER A 100 20.12 -1.27 -20.02
CA SER A 100 19.50 -1.75 -21.25
C SER A 100 19.64 -0.77 -22.42
N HIS A 101 20.43 0.21 -22.27
CA HIS A 101 20.68 1.18 -23.34
C HIS A 101 21.51 0.60 -24.44
#